data_b7d73e1e2259f382ec9709f9c01a36f3
#
_entry.id   b7d73e1e2259f382ec9709f9c01a36f3
#
_cell.length_a   1.000
_cell.length_b   1.000
_cell.length_c   1.000
_cell.angle_alpha   90.00
_cell.angle_beta   90.00
_cell.angle_gamma   90.00
#
_symmetry.space_group_name_H-M   'P 1'
#
loop_
_entity.id
_entity.type
_entity.pdbx_description
1 polymer ?
#
loop_
_entity_poly.entity_id
_entity_poly.type
_entity_poly.pdbx_seq_one_letter_code
_entity_poly.pdbx_strand_id
1 'polypeptide(L)'
;MFGMGSKTIVGLDVGSSSIKAVELKKKGGQIEVAHLGLEALASDIVVDSMIVDSGTVSSAISKLFTDCLIKTKAVATAVSGHSVIVKKISLPSMSDQELAETIEKEAAQHIPFDLADVSLDYQILSEEAGSANMDVLLVAVKKDKILNYTNVLSMAGRTPSIVDIDALALQNCYEYNYQPAPGQVVALLNLGASVMNINIVKGTTPLFPRDVSVGGHQYTDSLQKELDLSFDDAESLKLGNKVGTVSEDAKAPILQQVTEIIVLEIQKTFDFFRASAAGEHIEKIYLAGGSAKVPGLMEALRQEFSMPVELLNPFQRVVPPTDGPGAELVEQNPGQLAVAVGLALRSFESL
;
A
#
# COMPACT_ATOMS: atom_id res chain seq x y z
N MET A 1 6.69 11.30 -37.14
CA MET A 1 6.47 10.43 -35.96
C MET A 1 6.04 11.31 -34.82
N PHE A 2 4.74 11.44 -34.59
CA PHE A 2 4.22 12.09 -33.39
C PHE A 2 4.36 11.03 -32.29
N GLY A 3 5.23 11.27 -31.30
CA GLY A 3 5.33 10.43 -30.14
C GLY A 3 3.99 10.43 -29.42
N MET A 4 3.37 9.26 -29.28
CA MET A 4 2.28 9.08 -28.31
C MET A 4 2.91 9.32 -26.95
N GLY A 5 2.71 10.54 -26.40
CA GLY A 5 3.13 10.83 -25.05
C GLY A 5 2.40 9.90 -24.11
N SER A 6 3.13 9.18 -23.25
CA SER A 6 2.52 8.43 -22.15
C SER A 6 1.61 9.39 -21.41
N LYS A 7 0.33 9.01 -21.21
CA LYS A 7 -0.60 9.81 -20.41
C LYS A 7 -0.06 9.85 -19.00
N THR A 8 0.34 11.03 -18.54
CA THR A 8 0.72 11.22 -17.15
C THR A 8 -0.48 10.90 -16.25
N ILE A 9 -0.27 10.07 -15.25
CA ILE A 9 -1.27 9.66 -14.26
C ILE A 9 -0.76 10.08 -12.88
N VAL A 10 -1.62 10.63 -12.04
CA VAL A 10 -1.29 10.94 -10.64
C VAL A 10 -1.55 9.70 -9.81
N GLY A 11 -0.56 9.25 -9.06
CA GLY A 11 -0.74 8.26 -8.01
C GLY A 11 -1.40 8.90 -6.79
N LEU A 12 -2.60 8.44 -6.44
CA LEU A 12 -3.38 8.96 -5.33
C LEU A 12 -3.70 7.85 -4.33
N ASP A 13 -3.06 7.91 -3.19
CA ASP A 13 -3.30 7.03 -2.05
C ASP A 13 -4.28 7.71 -1.09
N VAL A 14 -5.47 7.14 -0.92
CA VAL A 14 -6.51 7.59 0.01
C VAL A 14 -6.50 6.68 1.24
N GLY A 15 -5.70 7.06 2.23
CA GLY A 15 -5.60 6.33 3.49
C GLY A 15 -6.55 6.86 4.57
N SER A 16 -6.58 6.17 5.74
CA SER A 16 -7.49 6.52 6.85
C SER A 16 -7.05 7.76 7.65
N SER A 17 -5.79 8.19 7.55
CA SER A 17 -5.29 9.39 8.25
C SER A 17 -4.85 10.51 7.31
N SER A 18 -4.65 10.22 6.04
CA SER A 18 -4.18 11.22 5.08
C SER A 18 -4.34 10.75 3.64
N ILE A 19 -4.45 11.72 2.72
CA ILE A 19 -4.41 11.51 1.28
C ILE A 19 -3.03 11.94 0.79
N LYS A 20 -2.39 11.14 -0.07
CA LYS A 20 -1.11 11.47 -0.68
C LYS A 20 -1.28 11.48 -2.20
N ALA A 21 -0.71 12.47 -2.85
CA ALA A 21 -0.69 12.58 -4.31
C ALA A 21 0.76 12.70 -4.80
N VAL A 22 1.10 11.91 -5.80
CA VAL A 22 2.41 11.95 -6.46
C VAL A 22 2.22 12.01 -7.96
N GLU A 23 2.81 13.00 -8.60
CA GLU A 23 2.91 13.09 -10.04
C GLU A 23 4.36 12.95 -10.45
N LEU A 24 4.63 11.98 -11.34
CA LEU A 24 5.97 11.69 -11.84
C LEU A 24 6.10 12.13 -13.30
N LYS A 25 7.31 12.52 -13.69
CA LYS A 25 7.67 12.82 -15.08
C LYS A 25 8.99 12.16 -15.45
N LYS A 26 9.18 11.88 -16.73
CA LYS A 26 10.46 11.38 -17.27
C LYS A 26 11.28 12.54 -17.82
N LYS A 27 12.53 12.69 -17.33
CA LYS A 27 13.45 13.71 -17.78
C LYS A 27 14.85 13.11 -17.90
N GLY A 28 15.46 13.24 -19.09
CA GLY A 28 16.83 12.75 -19.31
C GLY A 28 17.02 11.23 -19.06
N GLY A 29 15.95 10.42 -19.23
CA GLY A 29 15.99 8.99 -18.96
C GLY A 29 15.70 8.59 -17.50
N GLN A 30 15.65 9.54 -16.59
CA GLN A 30 15.28 9.32 -15.17
C GLN A 30 13.82 9.68 -14.93
N ILE A 31 13.22 9.04 -13.92
CA ILE A 31 11.92 9.42 -13.38
C ILE A 31 12.14 10.35 -12.20
N GLU A 32 11.53 11.53 -12.25
CA GLU A 32 11.59 12.53 -11.18
C GLU A 32 10.19 12.91 -10.71
N VAL A 33 10.09 13.35 -9.48
CA VAL A 33 8.86 13.91 -8.94
C VAL A 33 8.58 15.25 -9.61
N ALA A 34 7.40 15.40 -10.21
CA ALA A 34 6.92 16.67 -10.73
C ALA A 34 6.17 17.45 -9.63
N HIS A 35 5.27 16.76 -8.96
CA HIS A 35 4.47 17.28 -7.86
C HIS A 35 4.24 16.19 -6.83
N LEU A 36 4.25 16.53 -5.55
CA LEU A 36 3.82 15.65 -4.49
C LEU A 36 3.25 16.45 -3.33
N GLY A 37 2.34 15.83 -2.59
CA GLY A 37 1.79 16.41 -1.37
C GLY A 37 1.01 15.43 -0.55
N LEU A 38 0.64 15.88 0.64
CA LEU A 38 -0.14 15.16 1.62
C LEU A 38 -1.18 16.10 2.22
N GLU A 39 -2.43 15.60 2.34
CA GLU A 39 -3.50 16.27 3.07
C GLU A 39 -3.97 15.35 4.19
N ALA A 40 -3.94 15.84 5.43
CA ALA A 40 -4.40 15.08 6.58
C ALA A 40 -5.93 14.90 6.55
N LEU A 41 -6.39 13.77 7.05
CA LEU A 41 -7.81 13.48 7.27
C LEU A 41 -8.05 13.27 8.78
N ALA A 42 -9.19 13.75 9.26
CA ALA A 42 -9.65 13.41 10.59
C ALA A 42 -9.94 11.89 10.69
N SER A 43 -9.92 11.36 11.92
CA SER A 43 -10.43 10.02 12.19
C SER A 43 -11.87 9.91 11.69
N ASP A 44 -12.36 8.71 11.47
CA ASP A 44 -13.76 8.42 11.08
C ASP A 44 -14.18 8.86 9.66
N ILE A 45 -13.33 9.53 8.89
CA ILE A 45 -13.62 9.88 7.49
C ILE A 45 -13.44 8.68 6.54
N VAL A 46 -12.43 7.85 6.82
CA VAL A 46 -12.17 6.59 6.13
C VAL A 46 -12.02 5.49 7.18
N VAL A 47 -13.01 4.61 7.27
CA VAL A 47 -13.08 3.52 8.25
C VAL A 47 -13.00 2.17 7.54
N ASP A 48 -12.16 1.26 8.02
CA ASP A 48 -11.93 -0.07 7.40
C ASP A 48 -11.69 0.01 5.89
N SER A 49 -10.90 1.01 5.49
CA SER A 49 -10.63 1.35 4.09
C SER A 49 -11.88 1.68 3.26
N MET A 50 -13.01 2.05 3.86
CA MET A 50 -14.20 2.59 3.17
C MET A 50 -14.30 4.08 3.44
N ILE A 51 -14.53 4.86 2.38
CA ILE A 51 -14.78 6.29 2.50
C ILE A 51 -16.21 6.49 3.01
N VAL A 52 -16.33 6.96 4.25
CA VAL A 52 -17.63 7.20 4.93
C VAL A 52 -18.14 8.60 4.60
N ASP A 53 -17.27 9.60 4.63
CA ASP A 53 -17.61 10.99 4.24
C ASP A 53 -16.97 11.34 2.90
N SER A 54 -17.73 11.06 1.84
CA SER A 54 -17.34 11.35 0.45
C SER A 54 -17.15 12.85 0.19
N GLY A 55 -17.91 13.73 0.86
CA GLY A 55 -17.83 15.18 0.70
C GLY A 55 -16.51 15.72 1.23
N THR A 56 -16.13 15.33 2.43
CA THR A 56 -14.86 15.73 3.05
C THR A 56 -13.67 15.20 2.26
N VAL A 57 -13.68 13.91 1.85
CA VAL A 57 -12.56 13.34 1.08
C VAL A 57 -12.44 14.00 -0.29
N SER A 58 -13.55 14.25 -1.03
CA SER A 58 -13.48 14.92 -2.32
C SER A 58 -12.96 16.35 -2.23
N SER A 59 -13.33 17.07 -1.17
CA SER A 59 -12.84 18.42 -0.88
C SER A 59 -11.34 18.41 -0.56
N ALA A 60 -10.89 17.46 0.26
CA ALA A 60 -9.48 17.27 0.60
C ALA A 60 -8.63 16.93 -0.64
N ILE A 61 -9.12 16.05 -1.53
CA ILE A 61 -8.46 15.76 -2.82
C ILE A 61 -8.35 17.05 -3.66
N SER A 62 -9.44 17.80 -3.79
CA SER A 62 -9.47 19.04 -4.60
C SER A 62 -8.48 20.07 -4.05
N LYS A 63 -8.43 20.24 -2.72
CA LYS A 63 -7.48 21.10 -2.02
C LYS A 63 -6.04 20.65 -2.29
N LEU A 64 -5.72 19.37 -2.07
CA LEU A 64 -4.38 18.81 -2.28
C LEU A 64 -3.87 19.05 -3.70
N PHE A 65 -4.71 18.83 -4.73
CA PHE A 65 -4.32 19.05 -6.11
C PHE A 65 -4.09 20.55 -6.42
N THR A 66 -4.87 21.43 -5.79
CA THR A 66 -4.71 22.88 -5.94
C THR A 66 -3.42 23.36 -5.28
N ASP A 67 -3.18 22.96 -4.04
CA ASP A 67 -2.01 23.36 -3.25
C ASP A 67 -0.71 22.85 -3.87
N CYS A 68 -0.74 21.64 -4.43
CA CYS A 68 0.42 21.05 -5.12
C CYS A 68 0.52 21.43 -6.61
N LEU A 69 -0.37 22.29 -7.12
CA LEU A 69 -0.39 22.72 -8.52
C LEU A 69 -0.53 21.59 -9.54
N ILE A 70 -1.14 20.47 -9.15
CA ILE A 70 -1.37 19.30 -10.02
C ILE A 70 -2.53 19.59 -10.98
N LYS A 71 -2.25 19.63 -12.27
CA LYS A 71 -3.25 19.90 -13.34
C LYS A 71 -3.78 18.62 -13.98
N THR A 72 -3.06 17.54 -13.89
CA THR A 72 -3.43 16.22 -14.42
C THR A 72 -4.73 15.74 -13.77
N LYS A 73 -5.70 15.31 -14.60
CA LYS A 73 -6.99 14.79 -14.14
C LYS A 73 -7.00 13.28 -13.96
N ALA A 74 -6.20 12.57 -14.76
CA ALA A 74 -6.11 11.11 -14.71
C ALA A 74 -5.43 10.66 -13.42
N VAL A 75 -6.07 9.74 -12.71
CA VAL A 75 -5.61 9.25 -11.39
C VAL A 75 -5.55 7.73 -11.40
N ALA A 76 -4.45 7.20 -10.87
CA ALA A 76 -4.38 5.83 -10.38
C ALA A 76 -4.58 5.87 -8.86
N THR A 77 -5.51 5.07 -8.35
CA THR A 77 -5.74 4.88 -6.91
C THR A 77 -5.67 3.40 -6.57
N ALA A 78 -5.60 3.08 -5.29
CA ALA A 78 -5.61 1.70 -4.82
C ALA A 78 -6.68 1.50 -3.75
N VAL A 79 -7.06 0.24 -3.57
CA VAL A 79 -7.99 -0.23 -2.55
C VAL A 79 -7.37 -1.37 -1.74
N SER A 80 -7.81 -1.53 -0.50
CA SER A 80 -7.32 -2.57 0.41
C SER A 80 -8.41 -3.03 1.38
N GLY A 81 -8.05 -3.96 2.27
CA GLY A 81 -8.92 -4.45 3.34
C GLY A 81 -9.80 -5.63 2.92
N HIS A 82 -10.79 -5.97 3.76
CA HIS A 82 -11.59 -7.19 3.64
C HIS A 82 -12.42 -7.33 2.35
N SER A 83 -12.59 -6.25 1.61
CA SER A 83 -13.29 -6.25 0.32
C SER A 83 -12.38 -6.63 -0.86
N VAL A 84 -11.10 -6.89 -0.60
CA VAL A 84 -10.07 -7.27 -1.58
C VAL A 84 -9.59 -8.67 -1.28
N ILE A 85 -9.66 -9.54 -2.27
CA ILE A 85 -9.09 -10.90 -2.22
C ILE A 85 -8.00 -10.98 -3.27
N VAL A 86 -6.82 -11.40 -2.83
CA VAL A 86 -5.69 -11.69 -3.72
C VAL A 86 -5.26 -13.11 -3.46
N LYS A 87 -5.22 -13.94 -4.49
CA LYS A 87 -4.90 -15.35 -4.33
C LYS A 87 -4.09 -15.88 -5.50
N LYS A 88 -2.98 -16.51 -5.20
CA LYS A 88 -2.26 -17.32 -6.18
C LYS A 88 -2.94 -18.68 -6.30
N ILE A 89 -3.28 -19.06 -7.53
CA ILE A 89 -3.85 -20.36 -7.86
C ILE A 89 -3.00 -21.04 -8.93
N SER A 90 -2.97 -22.37 -8.93
CA SER A 90 -2.28 -23.16 -9.95
C SER A 90 -3.32 -23.87 -10.80
N LEU A 91 -3.28 -23.64 -12.11
CA LEU A 91 -4.21 -24.20 -13.10
C LEU A 91 -3.43 -25.04 -14.11
N PRO A 92 -4.08 -26.01 -14.80
CA PRO A 92 -3.48 -26.65 -15.96
C PRO A 92 -3.03 -25.60 -16.99
N SER A 93 -1.89 -25.79 -17.63
CA SER A 93 -1.42 -24.90 -18.71
C SER A 93 -2.42 -24.90 -19.86
N MET A 94 -2.85 -23.72 -20.26
CA MET A 94 -3.83 -23.47 -21.31
C MET A 94 -3.53 -22.16 -22.02
N SER A 95 -4.12 -21.91 -23.17
CA SER A 95 -3.97 -20.63 -23.87
C SER A 95 -4.67 -19.49 -23.14
N ASP A 96 -4.24 -18.25 -23.42
CA ASP A 96 -4.88 -17.03 -22.86
C ASP A 96 -6.39 -16.98 -23.13
N GLN A 97 -6.83 -17.45 -24.29
CA GLN A 97 -8.26 -17.50 -24.61
C GLN A 97 -9.01 -18.50 -23.73
N GLU A 98 -8.47 -19.71 -23.56
CA GLU A 98 -9.06 -20.75 -22.68
C GLU A 98 -9.06 -20.28 -21.22
N LEU A 99 -7.99 -19.61 -20.78
CA LEU A 99 -7.93 -19.04 -19.44
C LEU A 99 -9.00 -17.97 -19.24
N ALA A 100 -9.18 -17.06 -20.19
CA ALA A 100 -10.22 -16.01 -20.11
C ALA A 100 -11.63 -16.58 -19.99
N GLU A 101 -11.90 -17.72 -20.66
CA GLU A 101 -13.21 -18.42 -20.59
C GLU A 101 -13.40 -19.24 -19.29
N THR A 102 -12.30 -19.63 -18.65
CA THR A 102 -12.33 -20.57 -17.51
C THR A 102 -12.15 -19.86 -16.19
N ILE A 103 -11.49 -18.70 -16.18
CA ILE A 103 -11.02 -18.03 -14.95
C ILE A 103 -12.16 -17.67 -13.99
N GLU A 104 -13.33 -17.25 -14.49
CA GLU A 104 -14.47 -16.95 -13.63
C GLU A 104 -14.97 -18.19 -12.87
N LYS A 105 -14.99 -19.34 -13.55
CA LYS A 105 -15.42 -20.60 -12.94
C LYS A 105 -14.42 -21.08 -11.89
N GLU A 106 -13.13 -20.94 -12.17
CA GLU A 106 -12.09 -21.29 -11.21
C GLU A 106 -12.09 -20.30 -10.03
N ALA A 107 -12.27 -19.01 -10.29
CA ALA A 107 -12.38 -17.98 -9.28
C ALA A 107 -13.51 -18.25 -8.27
N ALA A 108 -14.65 -18.76 -8.73
CA ALA A 108 -15.79 -19.10 -7.87
C ALA A 108 -15.46 -20.10 -6.75
N GLN A 109 -14.44 -20.94 -6.93
CA GLN A 109 -13.99 -21.89 -5.92
C GLN A 109 -13.07 -21.25 -4.87
N HIS A 110 -12.52 -20.09 -5.16
CA HIS A 110 -11.48 -19.44 -4.37
C HIS A 110 -11.91 -18.13 -3.71
N ILE A 111 -12.97 -17.50 -4.21
CA ILE A 111 -13.47 -16.20 -3.75
C ILE A 111 -14.70 -16.42 -2.87
N PRO A 112 -14.71 -15.92 -1.61
CA PRO A 112 -15.82 -16.11 -0.67
C PRO A 112 -16.97 -15.11 -0.90
N PHE A 113 -17.06 -14.50 -2.10
CA PHE A 113 -18.09 -13.56 -2.49
C PHE A 113 -18.84 -14.06 -3.73
N ASP A 114 -20.06 -13.57 -3.94
CA ASP A 114 -20.75 -13.78 -5.21
C ASP A 114 -19.95 -13.07 -6.33
N LEU A 115 -19.66 -13.79 -7.41
CA LEU A 115 -18.93 -13.21 -8.55
C LEU A 115 -19.68 -12.05 -9.22
N ALA A 116 -21.01 -12.01 -9.09
CA ALA A 116 -21.80 -10.88 -9.56
C ALA A 116 -21.48 -9.57 -8.82
N ASP A 117 -21.02 -9.66 -7.56
CA ASP A 117 -20.74 -8.52 -6.69
C ASP A 117 -19.28 -8.07 -6.71
N VAL A 118 -18.40 -8.80 -7.44
CA VAL A 118 -16.98 -8.46 -7.52
C VAL A 118 -16.54 -8.07 -8.93
N SER A 119 -15.51 -7.24 -9.01
CA SER A 119 -14.67 -7.08 -10.17
C SER A 119 -13.52 -8.06 -10.04
N LEU A 120 -13.34 -8.88 -11.06
CA LEU A 120 -12.30 -9.89 -11.14
C LEU A 120 -11.24 -9.46 -12.15
N ASP A 121 -9.98 -9.63 -11.79
CA ASP A 121 -8.83 -9.48 -12.67
C ASP A 121 -7.81 -10.58 -12.37
N TYR A 122 -6.90 -10.85 -13.31
CA TYR A 122 -5.89 -11.88 -13.12
C TYR A 122 -4.60 -11.57 -13.88
N GLN A 123 -3.51 -12.13 -13.40
CA GLN A 123 -2.21 -12.06 -14.04
C GLN A 123 -1.54 -13.44 -14.05
N ILE A 124 -1.03 -13.86 -15.19
CA ILE A 124 -0.17 -15.05 -15.29
C ILE A 124 1.17 -14.71 -14.66
N LEU A 125 1.58 -15.44 -13.64
CA LEU A 125 2.83 -15.21 -12.91
C LEU A 125 4.02 -15.98 -13.51
N SER A 126 3.78 -17.21 -13.94
CA SER A 126 4.81 -18.04 -14.56
C SER A 126 4.19 -19.10 -15.47
N GLU A 127 4.75 -19.24 -16.64
CA GLU A 127 4.64 -20.42 -17.49
C GLU A 127 6.04 -21.01 -17.60
N GLU A 128 6.35 -22.05 -16.83
CA GLU A 128 7.56 -22.80 -17.08
C GLU A 128 7.35 -23.60 -18.37
N ALA A 129 8.21 -23.39 -19.35
CA ALA A 129 8.14 -24.09 -20.62
C ALA A 129 8.18 -25.61 -20.40
N GLY A 130 7.07 -26.29 -20.71
CA GLY A 130 6.89 -27.73 -20.48
C GLY A 130 6.30 -28.10 -19.11
N SER A 131 5.93 -27.14 -18.26
CA SER A 131 5.14 -27.41 -17.06
C SER A 131 3.71 -27.80 -17.44
N ALA A 132 3.16 -28.76 -16.72
CA ALA A 132 1.74 -29.14 -16.85
C ALA A 132 0.80 -28.10 -16.24
N ASN A 133 1.32 -27.17 -15.41
CA ASN A 133 0.55 -26.16 -14.68
C ASN A 133 1.15 -24.77 -14.92
N MET A 134 0.28 -23.77 -14.83
CA MET A 134 0.58 -22.33 -14.81
C MET A 134 0.10 -21.73 -13.50
N ASP A 135 0.85 -20.76 -12.98
CA ASP A 135 0.48 -20.02 -11.79
C ASP A 135 -0.19 -18.69 -12.18
N VAL A 136 -1.34 -18.43 -11.59
CA VAL A 136 -2.14 -17.24 -11.85
C VAL A 136 -2.40 -16.49 -10.55
N LEU A 137 -2.13 -15.20 -10.54
CA LEU A 137 -2.58 -14.30 -9.48
C LEU A 137 -4.00 -13.85 -9.79
N LEU A 138 -4.92 -14.18 -8.91
CA LEU A 138 -6.32 -13.80 -8.99
C LEU A 138 -6.57 -12.63 -8.05
N VAL A 139 -7.20 -11.57 -8.54
CA VAL A 139 -7.60 -10.40 -7.74
C VAL A 139 -9.09 -10.20 -7.88
N ALA A 140 -9.80 -10.17 -6.76
CA ALA A 140 -11.22 -9.86 -6.72
C ALA A 140 -11.50 -8.74 -5.73
N VAL A 141 -12.20 -7.72 -6.18
CA VAL A 141 -12.57 -6.56 -5.37
C VAL A 141 -14.07 -6.35 -5.44
N LYS A 142 -14.73 -6.13 -4.31
CA LYS A 142 -16.16 -5.81 -4.29
C LYS A 142 -16.45 -4.56 -5.12
N LYS A 143 -17.44 -4.63 -5.99
CA LYS A 143 -17.84 -3.52 -6.89
C LYS A 143 -18.23 -2.26 -6.14
N ASP A 144 -18.89 -2.40 -4.98
CA ASP A 144 -19.26 -1.28 -4.12
C ASP A 144 -18.03 -0.52 -3.59
N LYS A 145 -16.95 -1.24 -3.28
CA LYS A 145 -15.67 -0.64 -2.89
C LYS A 145 -15.07 0.20 -4.01
N ILE A 146 -15.01 -0.36 -5.22
CA ILE A 146 -14.50 0.37 -6.40
C ILE A 146 -15.36 1.60 -6.68
N LEU A 147 -16.69 1.46 -6.64
CA LEU A 147 -17.61 2.57 -6.84
C LEU A 147 -17.49 3.65 -5.77
N ASN A 148 -17.28 3.28 -4.51
CA ASN A 148 -17.06 4.23 -3.42
C ASN A 148 -15.88 5.15 -3.72
N TYR A 149 -14.73 4.59 -4.11
CA TYR A 149 -13.53 5.37 -4.45
C TYR A 149 -13.70 6.17 -5.75
N THR A 150 -14.16 5.54 -6.82
CA THR A 150 -14.27 6.20 -8.13
C THR A 150 -15.28 7.33 -8.14
N ASN A 151 -16.38 7.22 -7.37
CA ASN A 151 -17.34 8.29 -7.19
C ASN A 151 -16.71 9.50 -6.48
N VAL A 152 -15.95 9.28 -5.41
CA VAL A 152 -15.28 10.37 -4.68
C VAL A 152 -14.24 11.07 -5.55
N LEU A 153 -13.48 10.33 -6.36
CA LEU A 153 -12.55 10.89 -7.32
C LEU A 153 -13.29 11.77 -8.35
N SER A 154 -14.42 11.27 -8.86
CA SER A 154 -15.25 12.01 -9.82
C SER A 154 -15.85 13.29 -9.20
N MET A 155 -16.30 13.25 -7.95
CA MET A 155 -16.75 14.41 -7.19
C MET A 155 -15.63 15.45 -7.03
N ALA A 156 -14.38 15.02 -6.86
CA ALA A 156 -13.21 15.89 -6.81
C ALA A 156 -12.75 16.40 -8.20
N GLY A 157 -13.52 16.12 -9.28
CA GLY A 157 -13.17 16.51 -10.64
C GLY A 157 -11.97 15.75 -11.22
N ARG A 158 -11.68 14.56 -10.71
CA ARG A 158 -10.61 13.65 -11.18
C ARG A 158 -11.20 12.50 -11.99
N THR A 159 -10.39 11.95 -12.89
CA THR A 159 -10.79 10.83 -13.74
C THR A 159 -10.10 9.56 -13.22
N PRO A 160 -10.80 8.64 -12.57
CA PRO A 160 -10.21 7.36 -12.18
C PRO A 160 -9.84 6.57 -13.44
N SER A 161 -8.54 6.38 -13.64
CA SER A 161 -8.01 5.70 -14.82
C SER A 161 -7.52 4.29 -14.49
N ILE A 162 -7.03 4.09 -13.27
CA ILE A 162 -6.58 2.80 -12.75
C ILE A 162 -7.09 2.69 -11.30
N VAL A 163 -7.62 1.52 -10.97
CA VAL A 163 -7.86 1.09 -9.58
C VAL A 163 -7.01 -0.14 -9.34
N ASP A 164 -5.98 0.02 -8.56
CA ASP A 164 -5.02 -1.02 -8.17
C ASP A 164 -5.35 -1.53 -6.75
N ILE A 165 -4.51 -2.37 -6.18
CA ILE A 165 -4.53 -2.74 -4.77
C ILE A 165 -3.25 -2.26 -4.08
N ASP A 166 -3.35 -1.86 -2.81
CA ASP A 166 -2.23 -1.26 -2.06
C ASP A 166 -0.98 -2.15 -2.07
N ALA A 167 -1.17 -3.47 -1.91
CA ALA A 167 -0.06 -4.43 -1.88
C ALA A 167 0.73 -4.48 -3.20
N LEU A 168 0.06 -4.39 -4.36
CA LEU A 168 0.72 -4.38 -5.67
C LEU A 168 1.30 -3.00 -5.99
N ALA A 169 0.64 -1.91 -5.59
CA ALA A 169 1.20 -0.58 -5.70
C ALA A 169 2.51 -0.45 -4.90
N LEU A 170 2.54 -1.00 -3.67
CA LEU A 170 3.76 -1.08 -2.87
C LEU A 170 4.86 -1.90 -3.57
N GLN A 171 4.49 -3.02 -4.18
CA GLN A 171 5.40 -3.86 -4.96
C GLN A 171 5.97 -3.11 -6.16
N ASN A 172 5.16 -2.40 -6.95
CA ASN A 172 5.62 -1.57 -8.07
C ASN A 172 6.66 -0.54 -7.62
N CYS A 173 6.42 0.10 -6.46
CA CYS A 173 7.37 1.01 -5.85
C CYS A 173 8.70 0.32 -5.49
N TYR A 174 8.64 -0.86 -4.88
CA TYR A 174 9.80 -1.66 -4.52
C TYR A 174 10.59 -2.11 -5.77
N GLU A 175 9.93 -2.70 -6.74
CA GLU A 175 10.56 -3.20 -7.96
C GLU A 175 11.33 -2.13 -8.71
N TYR A 176 10.71 -0.97 -8.90
CA TYR A 176 11.37 0.14 -9.60
C TYR A 176 12.59 0.65 -8.85
N ASN A 177 12.47 0.82 -7.53
CA ASN A 177 13.52 1.47 -6.74
C ASN A 177 14.66 0.54 -6.34
N TYR A 178 14.39 -0.76 -6.12
CA TYR A 178 15.39 -1.72 -5.58
C TYR A 178 15.90 -2.70 -6.60
N GLN A 179 15.19 -2.93 -7.72
CA GLN A 179 15.56 -3.88 -8.76
C GLN A 179 15.96 -5.26 -8.19
N PRO A 180 15.01 -5.94 -7.52
CA PRO A 180 15.32 -7.19 -6.79
C PRO A 180 15.89 -8.27 -7.68
N ALA A 181 16.78 -9.09 -7.12
CA ALA A 181 17.25 -10.29 -7.79
C ALA A 181 16.10 -11.33 -7.93
N PRO A 182 16.01 -12.08 -9.03
CA PRO A 182 14.87 -12.98 -9.29
C PRO A 182 14.61 -14.03 -8.21
N GLY A 183 15.62 -14.45 -7.47
CA GLY A 183 15.48 -15.46 -6.40
C GLY A 183 15.24 -14.89 -5.00
N GLN A 184 15.39 -13.59 -4.82
CA GLN A 184 15.32 -12.95 -3.51
C GLN A 184 13.87 -12.91 -3.00
N VAL A 185 13.63 -13.42 -1.79
CA VAL A 185 12.32 -13.38 -1.13
C VAL A 185 12.33 -12.34 -0.03
N VAL A 186 11.45 -11.35 -0.13
CA VAL A 186 11.31 -10.28 0.86
C VAL A 186 9.86 -10.09 1.28
N ALA A 187 9.65 -9.56 2.48
CA ALA A 187 8.35 -9.09 2.94
C ALA A 187 8.28 -7.57 2.84
N LEU A 188 7.29 -7.08 2.10
CA LEU A 188 6.94 -5.66 2.01
C LEU A 188 5.80 -5.41 2.98
N LEU A 189 6.02 -4.58 3.99
CA LEU A 189 5.03 -4.22 5.00
C LEU A 189 4.69 -2.74 4.85
N ASN A 190 3.42 -2.41 4.60
CA ASN A 190 2.93 -1.03 4.65
C ASN A 190 2.04 -0.88 5.88
N LEU A 191 2.58 -0.31 6.96
CA LEU A 191 1.82 -0.07 8.18
C LEU A 191 1.12 1.29 8.11
N GLY A 192 -0.14 1.25 7.65
CA GLY A 192 -1.03 2.41 7.59
C GLY A 192 -1.63 2.78 8.95
N ALA A 193 -2.65 3.65 8.92
CA ALA A 193 -3.36 4.06 10.12
C ALA A 193 -4.35 2.98 10.61
N SER A 194 -5.12 2.35 9.71
CA SER A 194 -6.12 1.33 10.06
C SER A 194 -5.80 -0.05 9.52
N VAL A 195 -5.04 -0.15 8.44
CA VAL A 195 -4.71 -1.40 7.76
C VAL A 195 -3.21 -1.52 7.57
N MET A 196 -2.69 -2.72 7.78
CA MET A 196 -1.36 -3.13 7.39
C MET A 196 -1.46 -4.04 6.16
N ASN A 197 -0.81 -3.64 5.06
CA ASN A 197 -0.66 -4.50 3.90
C ASN A 197 0.64 -5.28 4.02
N ILE A 198 0.58 -6.58 3.84
CA ILE A 198 1.73 -7.48 3.82
C ILE A 198 1.79 -8.09 2.43
N ASN A 199 2.92 -7.95 1.74
CA ASN A 199 3.14 -8.61 0.46
C ASN A 199 4.51 -9.32 0.48
N ILE A 200 4.50 -10.64 0.44
CA ILE A 200 5.71 -11.44 0.33
C ILE A 200 5.97 -11.66 -1.15
N VAL A 201 7.14 -11.24 -1.62
CA VAL A 201 7.49 -11.26 -3.05
C VAL A 201 8.80 -12.02 -3.26
N LYS A 202 8.92 -12.70 -4.40
CA LYS A 202 10.16 -13.33 -4.88
C LYS A 202 10.60 -12.64 -6.17
N GLY A 203 11.65 -11.84 -6.08
CA GLY A 203 11.98 -10.93 -7.18
C GLY A 203 10.82 -9.98 -7.46
N THR A 204 10.20 -10.14 -8.63
CA THR A 204 9.01 -9.38 -9.06
C THR A 204 7.71 -10.20 -9.00
N THR A 205 7.75 -11.41 -8.48
CA THR A 205 6.57 -12.28 -8.39
C THR A 205 5.92 -12.19 -7.01
N PRO A 206 4.66 -11.75 -6.89
CA PRO A 206 3.94 -11.78 -5.62
C PRO A 206 3.64 -13.23 -5.23
N LEU A 207 4.06 -13.62 -4.02
CA LEU A 207 3.82 -14.94 -3.49
C LEU A 207 2.65 -14.98 -2.52
N PHE A 208 2.56 -13.97 -1.62
CA PHE A 208 1.57 -13.99 -0.56
C PHE A 208 1.17 -12.56 -0.15
N PRO A 209 0.25 -11.92 -0.86
CA PRO A 209 -0.33 -10.64 -0.44
C PRO A 209 -1.45 -10.88 0.58
N ARG A 210 -1.49 -10.06 1.64
CA ARG A 210 -2.51 -10.11 2.69
C ARG A 210 -2.70 -8.76 3.33
N ASP A 211 -3.96 -8.38 3.56
CA ASP A 211 -4.32 -7.22 4.37
C ASP A 211 -4.72 -7.65 5.78
N VAL A 212 -4.31 -6.88 6.77
CA VAL A 212 -4.62 -7.10 8.18
C VAL A 212 -5.18 -5.81 8.75
N SER A 213 -6.35 -5.87 9.41
CA SER A 213 -7.01 -4.71 10.03
C SER A 213 -6.35 -4.33 11.36
N VAL A 214 -5.07 -3.98 11.27
CA VAL A 214 -4.22 -3.50 12.37
C VAL A 214 -3.39 -2.35 11.83
N GLY A 215 -3.26 -1.28 12.60
CA GLY A 215 -2.51 -0.11 12.14
C GLY A 215 -2.20 0.88 13.25
N GLY A 216 -1.72 2.05 12.85
CA GLY A 216 -1.26 3.09 13.75
C GLY A 216 -2.32 3.66 14.69
N HIS A 217 -3.61 3.58 14.34
CA HIS A 217 -4.71 4.03 15.20
C HIS A 217 -4.76 3.23 16.52
N GLN A 218 -4.37 1.96 16.53
CA GLN A 218 -4.33 1.19 17.78
C GLN A 218 -3.38 1.79 18.82
N TYR A 219 -2.24 2.36 18.38
CA TYR A 219 -1.36 3.11 19.28
C TYR A 219 -2.06 4.37 19.82
N THR A 220 -2.70 5.11 18.91
CA THR A 220 -3.37 6.37 19.26
C THR A 220 -4.51 6.13 20.24
N ASP A 221 -5.37 5.15 19.96
CA ASP A 221 -6.51 4.78 20.80
C ASP A 221 -6.06 4.31 22.19
N SER A 222 -4.98 3.51 22.26
CA SER A 222 -4.42 3.05 23.53
C SER A 222 -3.85 4.22 24.35
N LEU A 223 -3.11 5.13 23.70
CA LEU A 223 -2.56 6.32 24.36
C LEU A 223 -3.68 7.26 24.86
N GLN A 224 -4.72 7.49 24.04
CA GLN A 224 -5.88 8.29 24.47
C GLN A 224 -6.55 7.69 25.69
N LYS A 225 -6.81 6.39 25.66
CA LYS A 225 -7.54 5.69 26.71
C LYS A 225 -6.76 5.62 28.03
N GLU A 226 -5.46 5.32 27.97
CA GLU A 226 -4.66 5.08 29.18
C GLU A 226 -4.09 6.35 29.79
N LEU A 227 -3.91 7.42 28.98
CA LEU A 227 -3.33 8.68 29.44
C LEU A 227 -4.31 9.85 29.38
N ASP A 228 -5.59 9.62 29.05
CA ASP A 228 -6.65 10.63 28.92
C ASP A 228 -6.23 11.81 28.01
N LEU A 229 -5.70 11.49 26.83
CA LEU A 229 -5.18 12.45 25.86
C LEU A 229 -6.19 12.77 24.77
N SER A 230 -6.07 13.97 24.19
CA SER A 230 -6.71 14.27 22.91
C SER A 230 -6.13 13.39 21.77
N PHE A 231 -6.84 13.25 20.66
CA PHE A 231 -6.34 12.53 19.48
C PHE A 231 -5.00 13.11 18.98
N ASP A 232 -4.91 14.44 18.87
CA ASP A 232 -3.71 15.12 18.35
C ASP A 232 -2.51 14.94 19.29
N ASP A 233 -2.73 14.99 20.60
CA ASP A 233 -1.69 14.75 21.59
C ASP A 233 -1.21 13.28 21.56
N ALA A 234 -2.15 12.34 21.43
CA ALA A 234 -1.82 10.92 21.30
C ALA A 234 -1.05 10.61 20.00
N GLU A 235 -1.45 11.20 18.86
CA GLU A 235 -0.70 11.10 17.59
C GLU A 235 0.71 11.67 17.72
N SER A 236 0.84 12.84 18.34
CA SER A 236 2.14 13.48 18.59
C SER A 236 3.04 12.60 19.47
N LEU A 237 2.48 12.07 20.56
CA LEU A 237 3.18 11.20 21.49
C LEU A 237 3.60 9.86 20.85
N LYS A 238 2.74 9.28 20.03
CA LYS A 238 3.01 8.07 19.24
C LYS A 238 4.23 8.22 18.36
N LEU A 239 4.42 9.39 17.75
CA LEU A 239 5.55 9.68 16.88
C LEU A 239 6.84 10.07 17.64
N GLY A 240 6.83 9.99 18.97
CA GLY A 240 7.99 10.25 19.81
C GLY A 240 8.14 11.69 20.28
N ASN A 241 7.19 12.58 19.95
CA ASN A 241 7.20 13.95 20.43
C ASN A 241 6.86 14.03 21.92
N LYS A 242 7.25 15.14 22.57
CA LYS A 242 6.87 15.40 23.95
C LYS A 242 5.48 16.03 24.00
N VAL A 243 4.62 15.54 24.88
CA VAL A 243 3.27 16.08 25.12
C VAL A 243 3.10 16.33 26.62
N GLY A 244 2.93 17.59 26.98
CA GLY A 244 2.73 17.98 28.37
C GLY A 244 3.79 17.42 29.33
N THR A 245 3.31 16.77 30.41
CA THR A 245 4.13 16.13 31.43
C THR A 245 4.22 14.61 31.31
N VAL A 246 3.74 14.04 30.20
CA VAL A 246 3.77 12.58 29.97
C VAL A 246 5.21 12.09 29.96
N SER A 247 5.52 11.15 30.88
CA SER A 247 6.86 10.57 30.99
C SER A 247 7.06 9.41 30.02
N GLU A 248 8.30 9.11 29.73
CA GLU A 248 8.68 7.93 28.92
C GLU A 248 8.19 6.64 29.58
N ASP A 249 8.32 6.53 30.91
CA ASP A 249 7.87 5.37 31.68
C ASP A 249 6.35 5.12 31.59
N ALA A 250 5.57 6.17 31.37
CA ALA A 250 4.12 6.06 31.21
C ALA A 250 3.74 5.61 29.77
N LYS A 251 4.44 6.12 28.74
CA LYS A 251 4.06 5.83 27.35
C LYS A 251 4.68 4.53 26.80
N ALA A 252 5.94 4.20 27.18
CA ALA A 252 6.67 3.08 26.61
C ALA A 252 5.95 1.74 26.73
N PRO A 253 5.35 1.36 27.89
CA PRO A 253 4.59 0.12 28.01
C PRO A 253 3.38 0.04 27.07
N ILE A 254 2.70 1.18 26.85
CA ILE A 254 1.52 1.27 25.98
C ILE A 254 1.95 1.02 24.52
N LEU A 255 3.00 1.71 24.07
CA LEU A 255 3.54 1.49 22.71
C LEU A 255 4.02 0.06 22.52
N GLN A 256 4.70 -0.51 23.52
CA GLN A 256 5.18 -1.88 23.47
C GLN A 256 4.04 -2.89 23.31
N GLN A 257 2.97 -2.77 24.11
CA GLN A 257 1.82 -3.67 24.05
C GLN A 257 1.18 -3.68 22.64
N VAL A 258 1.00 -2.53 22.02
CA VAL A 258 0.46 -2.46 20.65
C VAL A 258 1.46 -3.01 19.64
N THR A 259 2.74 -2.74 19.81
CA THR A 259 3.80 -3.30 18.96
C THR A 259 3.76 -4.83 18.98
N GLU A 260 3.59 -5.46 20.15
CA GLU A 260 3.46 -6.92 20.29
C GLU A 260 2.27 -7.48 19.51
N ILE A 261 1.13 -6.76 19.50
CA ILE A 261 -0.04 -7.15 18.69
C ILE A 261 0.29 -7.12 17.19
N ILE A 262 0.95 -6.06 16.73
CA ILE A 262 1.35 -5.91 15.32
C ILE A 262 2.33 -7.02 14.93
N VAL A 263 3.34 -7.26 15.73
CA VAL A 263 4.34 -8.32 15.51
C VAL A 263 3.67 -9.69 15.43
N LEU A 264 2.73 -9.98 16.33
CA LEU A 264 1.97 -11.25 16.33
C LEU A 264 1.17 -11.44 15.02
N GLU A 265 0.54 -10.40 14.49
CA GLU A 265 -0.21 -10.50 13.22
C GLU A 265 0.73 -10.73 12.02
N ILE A 266 1.91 -10.11 12.02
CA ILE A 266 2.95 -10.37 11.01
C ILE A 266 3.44 -11.83 11.14
N GLN A 267 3.71 -12.30 12.35
CA GLN A 267 4.15 -13.67 12.61
C GLN A 267 3.12 -14.69 12.10
N LYS A 268 1.83 -14.52 12.41
CA LYS A 268 0.76 -15.37 11.87
C LYS A 268 0.79 -15.42 10.33
N THR A 269 1.02 -14.28 9.69
CA THR A 269 1.09 -14.20 8.23
C THR A 269 2.31 -14.95 7.68
N PHE A 270 3.47 -14.81 8.31
CA PHE A 270 4.68 -15.52 7.92
C PHE A 270 4.56 -17.03 8.17
N ASP A 271 3.86 -17.45 9.22
CA ASP A 271 3.59 -18.87 9.49
C ASP A 271 2.67 -19.47 8.41
N PHE A 272 1.62 -18.75 7.98
CA PHE A 272 0.78 -19.18 6.86
C PHE A 272 1.57 -19.25 5.55
N PHE A 273 2.43 -18.27 5.28
CA PHE A 273 3.30 -18.31 4.10
C PHE A 273 4.23 -19.53 4.13
N ARG A 274 4.93 -19.77 5.25
CA ARG A 274 5.83 -20.92 5.40
C ARG A 274 5.11 -22.27 5.21
N ALA A 275 3.86 -22.37 5.65
CA ALA A 275 3.06 -23.58 5.47
C ALA A 275 2.61 -23.80 4.01
N SER A 276 2.46 -22.74 3.23
CA SER A 276 1.95 -22.79 1.84
C SER A 276 3.05 -22.77 0.78
N ALA A 277 4.22 -22.23 1.09
CA ALA A 277 5.33 -22.01 0.15
C ALA A 277 6.53 -22.88 0.51
N ALA A 278 6.49 -24.15 0.12
CA ALA A 278 7.51 -25.15 0.45
C ALA A 278 8.93 -24.69 0.01
N GLY A 279 9.80 -24.48 0.99
CA GLY A 279 11.22 -24.17 0.78
C GLY A 279 11.55 -22.70 0.56
N GLU A 280 10.58 -21.78 0.53
CA GLU A 280 10.85 -20.37 0.42
C GLU A 280 11.10 -19.74 1.81
N HIS A 281 12.11 -18.87 1.91
CA HIS A 281 12.49 -18.20 3.14
C HIS A 281 12.55 -16.70 2.94
N ILE A 282 11.86 -15.94 3.80
CA ILE A 282 11.94 -14.49 3.80
C ILE A 282 13.33 -14.08 4.31
N GLU A 283 14.07 -13.33 3.48
CA GLU A 283 15.44 -12.90 3.78
C GLU A 283 15.48 -11.53 4.45
N LYS A 284 14.46 -10.69 4.22
CA LYS A 284 14.45 -9.30 4.64
C LYS A 284 13.03 -8.74 4.71
N ILE A 285 12.83 -7.79 5.60
CA ILE A 285 11.61 -7.00 5.71
C ILE A 285 11.90 -5.56 5.26
N TYR A 286 11.07 -5.03 4.36
CA TYR A 286 11.00 -3.61 4.06
C TYR A 286 9.73 -3.03 4.69
N LEU A 287 9.89 -2.04 5.55
CA LEU A 287 8.80 -1.39 6.28
C LEU A 287 8.48 -0.02 5.69
N ALA A 288 7.23 0.17 5.29
CA ALA A 288 6.67 1.40 4.75
C ALA A 288 5.46 1.87 5.57
N GLY A 289 4.87 2.98 5.19
CA GLY A 289 3.67 3.54 5.81
C GLY A 289 3.94 4.63 6.84
N GLY A 290 2.89 5.33 7.22
CA GLY A 290 2.97 6.43 8.19
C GLY A 290 3.41 5.98 9.57
N SER A 291 3.00 4.78 9.97
CA SER A 291 3.28 4.20 11.29
C SER A 291 4.62 3.45 11.37
N ALA A 292 5.38 3.37 10.29
CA ALA A 292 6.69 2.70 10.26
C ALA A 292 7.72 3.32 11.24
N LYS A 293 7.51 4.57 11.63
CA LYS A 293 8.41 5.33 12.52
C LYS A 293 8.02 5.30 14.00
N VAL A 294 7.01 4.53 14.38
CA VAL A 294 6.68 4.38 15.81
C VAL A 294 7.91 3.84 16.54
N PRO A 295 8.34 4.52 17.63
CA PRO A 295 9.51 4.12 18.39
C PRO A 295 9.41 2.66 18.88
N GLY A 296 10.48 1.90 18.72
CA GLY A 296 10.57 0.51 19.15
C GLY A 296 10.03 -0.53 18.15
N LEU A 297 9.20 -0.13 17.18
CA LEU A 297 8.60 -1.09 16.22
C LEU A 297 9.65 -1.84 15.40
N MET A 298 10.59 -1.10 14.80
CA MET A 298 11.62 -1.73 13.94
C MET A 298 12.53 -2.67 14.72
N GLU A 299 12.88 -2.29 15.94
CA GLU A 299 13.68 -3.11 16.86
C GLU A 299 12.94 -4.39 17.25
N ALA A 300 11.65 -4.28 17.57
CA ALA A 300 10.82 -5.46 17.88
C ALA A 300 10.73 -6.43 16.68
N LEU A 301 10.54 -5.92 15.46
CA LEU A 301 10.55 -6.75 14.25
C LEU A 301 11.89 -7.44 14.03
N ARG A 302 13.02 -6.75 14.23
CA ARG A 302 14.37 -7.35 14.10
C ARG A 302 14.61 -8.46 15.12
N GLN A 303 14.16 -8.25 16.35
CA GLN A 303 14.29 -9.24 17.44
C GLN A 303 13.44 -10.47 17.17
N GLU A 304 12.16 -10.28 16.83
CA GLU A 304 11.23 -11.39 16.63
C GLU A 304 11.61 -12.26 15.42
N PHE A 305 11.90 -11.64 14.28
CA PHE A 305 12.12 -12.39 13.05
C PHE A 305 13.58 -12.73 12.79
N SER A 306 14.53 -12.22 13.59
CA SER A 306 15.98 -12.46 13.46
C SER A 306 16.50 -12.22 12.03
N MET A 307 15.94 -11.22 11.32
CA MET A 307 16.31 -10.85 9.96
C MET A 307 16.46 -9.35 9.80
N PRO A 308 17.13 -8.86 8.74
CA PRO A 308 17.24 -7.43 8.46
C PRO A 308 15.86 -6.80 8.25
N VAL A 309 15.61 -5.66 8.92
CA VAL A 309 14.44 -4.80 8.74
C VAL A 309 14.92 -3.42 8.35
N GLU A 310 14.46 -2.92 7.22
CA GLU A 310 14.82 -1.59 6.69
C GLU A 310 13.58 -0.79 6.35
N LEU A 311 13.66 0.53 6.48
CA LEU A 311 12.62 1.41 5.96
C LEU A 311 12.67 1.39 4.43
N LEU A 312 11.50 1.19 3.79
CA LEU A 312 11.38 1.29 2.35
C LEU A 312 11.50 2.77 1.95
N ASN A 313 12.47 3.05 1.08
CA ASN A 313 12.64 4.37 0.49
C ASN A 313 12.15 4.37 -0.96
N PRO A 314 11.01 5.01 -1.27
CA PRO A 314 10.45 5.07 -2.62
C PRO A 314 11.24 6.00 -3.57
N PHE A 315 12.33 6.61 -3.09
CA PHE A 315 13.17 7.56 -3.84
C PHE A 315 14.61 7.08 -4.02
N GLN A 316 14.84 5.76 -4.07
CA GLN A 316 16.17 5.21 -4.37
C GLN A 316 16.57 5.49 -5.82
N ARG A 317 15.61 5.45 -6.75
CA ARG A 317 15.80 5.71 -8.18
C ARG A 317 14.86 6.78 -8.75
N VAL A 318 13.72 6.99 -8.14
CA VAL A 318 12.87 8.16 -8.38
C VAL A 318 13.56 9.35 -7.76
N VAL A 319 13.84 10.39 -8.55
CA VAL A 319 14.50 11.62 -8.06
C VAL A 319 13.49 12.43 -7.26
N PRO A 320 13.72 12.65 -5.95
CA PRO A 320 12.80 13.43 -5.11
C PRO A 320 12.91 14.93 -5.41
N PRO A 321 11.93 15.75 -4.95
CA PRO A 321 12.08 17.19 -4.96
C PRO A 321 13.21 17.63 -4.02
N THR A 322 13.91 18.71 -4.37
CA THR A 322 15.06 19.23 -3.61
C THR A 322 14.69 20.40 -2.70
N ASP A 323 13.51 20.97 -2.86
CA ASP A 323 13.03 22.13 -2.11
C ASP A 323 11.52 22.12 -1.94
N GLY A 324 11.02 23.01 -1.09
CA GLY A 324 9.60 23.20 -0.81
C GLY A 324 8.98 22.10 0.05
N PRO A 325 7.64 22.18 0.26
CA PRO A 325 6.92 21.27 1.15
C PRO A 325 7.06 19.79 0.77
N GLY A 326 7.24 19.50 -0.51
CA GLY A 326 7.44 18.13 -0.99
C GLY A 326 8.77 17.54 -0.53
N ALA A 327 9.84 18.32 -0.50
CA ALA A 327 11.15 17.89 0.02
C ALA A 327 11.07 17.60 1.52
N GLU A 328 10.39 18.45 2.28
CA GLU A 328 10.17 18.26 3.72
C GLU A 328 9.40 16.97 4.03
N LEU A 329 8.36 16.65 3.25
CA LEU A 329 7.62 15.39 3.40
C LEU A 329 8.51 14.16 3.14
N VAL A 330 9.37 14.24 2.12
CA VAL A 330 10.32 13.17 1.81
C VAL A 330 11.34 12.99 2.93
N GLU A 331 11.87 14.07 3.49
CA GLU A 331 12.83 14.04 4.59
C GLU A 331 12.21 13.45 5.86
N GLN A 332 10.98 13.85 6.18
CA GLN A 332 10.30 13.43 7.39
C GLN A 332 9.95 11.94 7.38
N ASN A 333 9.29 11.44 6.34
CA ASN A 333 8.88 10.04 6.24
C ASN A 333 8.66 9.61 4.78
N PRO A 334 9.71 9.27 4.03
CA PRO A 334 9.56 8.87 2.63
C PRO A 334 8.68 7.61 2.47
N GLY A 335 8.73 6.67 3.41
CA GLY A 335 7.99 5.41 3.36
C GLY A 335 6.46 5.57 3.33
N GLN A 336 5.92 6.67 3.85
CA GLN A 336 4.48 6.96 3.77
C GLN A 336 3.98 7.26 2.35
N LEU A 337 4.89 7.57 1.43
CA LEU A 337 4.60 7.89 0.03
C LEU A 337 4.71 6.67 -0.90
N ALA A 338 5.09 5.50 -0.37
CA ALA A 338 5.46 4.34 -1.16
C ALA A 338 4.31 3.85 -2.07
N VAL A 339 3.08 3.77 -1.56
CA VAL A 339 1.89 3.39 -2.35
C VAL A 339 1.61 4.43 -3.43
N ALA A 340 1.60 5.72 -3.10
CA ALA A 340 1.36 6.79 -4.07
C ALA A 340 2.44 6.85 -5.17
N VAL A 341 3.71 6.59 -4.84
CA VAL A 341 4.81 6.47 -5.83
C VAL A 341 4.58 5.26 -6.72
N GLY A 342 4.25 4.09 -6.15
CA GLY A 342 3.95 2.89 -6.92
C GLY A 342 2.80 3.07 -7.91
N LEU A 343 1.73 3.75 -7.48
CA LEU A 343 0.62 4.12 -8.35
C LEU A 343 1.03 5.09 -9.46
N ALA A 344 1.86 6.09 -9.16
CA ALA A 344 2.32 7.06 -10.15
C ALA A 344 3.25 6.43 -11.20
N LEU A 345 3.99 5.37 -10.83
CA LEU A 345 4.84 4.60 -11.75
C LEU A 345 4.04 3.91 -12.87
N ARG A 346 2.73 3.65 -12.68
CA ARG A 346 1.82 3.16 -13.71
C ARG A 346 1.78 4.04 -14.96
N SER A 347 2.19 5.32 -14.84
CA SER A 347 2.33 6.23 -15.99
C SER A 347 3.35 5.74 -17.03
N PHE A 348 4.28 4.88 -16.66
CA PHE A 348 5.41 4.45 -17.49
C PHE A 348 5.35 2.98 -17.89
N GLU A 349 4.33 2.26 -17.44
CA GLU A 349 4.04 0.91 -17.91
C GLU A 349 3.40 1.01 -19.28
N SER A 350 3.77 0.11 -20.18
CA SER A 350 3.08 -0.07 -21.45
C SER A 350 1.74 -0.73 -21.16
N LEU A 351 0.67 0.06 -21.20
CA LEU A 351 -0.71 -0.43 -21.12
C LEU A 351 -1.02 -1.31 -22.33
#